data_00769fb727534fa5b5192438e80f198b
#
_entry.id   00769fb727534fa5b5192438e80f198b
#
_cell.length_a   1.000
_cell.length_b   1.000
_cell.length_c   1.000
_cell.angle_alpha   90.00
_cell.angle_beta   90.00
_cell.angle_gamma   90.00
#
_symmetry.space_group_name_H-M   'P 1'
#
loop_
_entity.id
_entity.type
_entity.pdbx_description
1 polymer ?
#
loop_
_entity_poly.entity_id
_entity_poly.type
_entity_poly.pdbx_seq_one_letter_code
_entity_poly.pdbx_strand_id
1 'polypeptide(L)'
;MQLNKNAKYVIGVDLGGTNARAAVVEKTGKIIGEGRTDSRAMEGLEATIVQIVQAIRMAVNDAGVQMAEVAGVGMGVPGTHKSEEGIVVWSPNFKDWNDVQLLAPIVEQTGVPAFMGNDANVAALGEYAFGAGRDSKIMVMFTLGTGIGSGLIINGRIFVGVTETAPEMGHHIILADGPRCSCGRYGCVESLCRRDAIVDRAARKAHQGRHTSLIEKSDHDLRYITPAMIAEAASEGDPISIETLDEVGYYLGIAVSNAINILNPDKVVIGGGIAQAGDLLFGPIRRSVEVNALYAPLQVVQILPAELGDDAGVLGGAAMVLQRME
;
A
#
# COMPACT_ATOMS: atom_id res chain seq x y z
N MET A 1 -18.52 -21.61 0.71
CA MET A 1 -18.12 -22.26 1.99
C MET A 1 -18.43 -21.30 3.13
N GLN A 2 -18.93 -21.77 4.30
CA GLN A 2 -19.23 -20.88 5.43
C GLN A 2 -17.99 -20.70 6.31
N LEU A 3 -17.80 -19.48 6.84
CA LEU A 3 -16.74 -19.17 7.81
C LEU A 3 -16.94 -19.93 9.11
N ASN A 4 -15.87 -20.53 9.63
CA ASN A 4 -15.85 -21.06 10.99
C ASN A 4 -15.63 -19.94 12.00
N LYS A 5 -16.71 -19.36 12.52
CA LYS A 5 -16.66 -18.26 13.51
C LYS A 5 -15.97 -18.62 14.84
N ASN A 6 -15.83 -19.92 15.13
CA ASN A 6 -15.16 -20.41 16.35
C ASN A 6 -13.66 -20.67 16.13
N ALA A 7 -13.16 -20.54 14.92
CA ALA A 7 -11.74 -20.68 14.63
C ALA A 7 -10.91 -19.65 15.40
N LYS A 8 -9.71 -20.07 15.81
CA LYS A 8 -8.80 -19.24 16.60
C LYS A 8 -7.97 -18.30 15.74
N TYR A 9 -7.70 -18.71 14.49
CA TYR A 9 -6.75 -18.07 13.61
C TYR A 9 -7.40 -17.66 12.29
N VAL A 10 -6.79 -16.68 11.66
CA VAL A 10 -7.07 -16.27 10.29
C VAL A 10 -5.76 -16.23 9.51
N ILE A 11 -5.83 -16.27 8.19
CA ILE A 11 -4.64 -16.10 7.34
C ILE A 11 -4.79 -14.81 6.55
N GLY A 12 -3.76 -13.96 6.59
CA GLY A 12 -3.60 -12.86 5.67
C GLY A 12 -2.56 -13.18 4.60
N VAL A 13 -2.82 -12.78 3.37
CA VAL A 13 -1.90 -12.92 2.24
C VAL A 13 -1.70 -11.56 1.58
N ASP A 14 -0.45 -11.22 1.35
CA ASP A 14 -0.03 -10.08 0.54
C ASP A 14 0.62 -10.60 -0.74
N LEU A 15 -0.06 -10.36 -1.87
CA LEU A 15 0.38 -10.81 -3.18
C LEU A 15 0.97 -9.63 -3.96
N GLY A 16 2.27 -9.60 -4.13
CA GLY A 16 2.96 -8.64 -4.99
C GLY A 16 3.45 -9.26 -6.30
N GLY A 17 3.93 -8.42 -7.22
CA GLY A 17 4.49 -8.88 -8.50
C GLY A 17 5.76 -9.73 -8.38
N THR A 18 6.44 -9.74 -7.23
CA THR A 18 7.67 -10.49 -6.99
C THR A 18 7.47 -11.59 -5.96
N ASN A 19 6.70 -11.34 -4.91
CA ASN A 19 6.55 -12.25 -3.78
C ASN A 19 5.08 -12.46 -3.44
N ALA A 20 4.76 -13.64 -2.91
CA ALA A 20 3.55 -13.93 -2.15
C ALA A 20 3.96 -14.19 -0.70
N ARG A 21 3.43 -13.39 0.24
CA ARG A 21 3.63 -13.55 1.68
C ARG A 21 2.32 -13.93 2.34
N ALA A 22 2.34 -14.94 3.20
CA ALA A 22 1.20 -15.35 4.00
C ALA A 22 1.58 -15.32 5.48
N ALA A 23 0.62 -14.98 6.33
CA ALA A 23 0.80 -15.02 7.77
C ALA A 23 -0.41 -15.63 8.47
N VAL A 24 -0.19 -16.49 9.46
CA VAL A 24 -1.21 -16.93 10.42
C VAL A 24 -1.29 -15.90 11.53
N VAL A 25 -2.49 -15.40 11.77
CA VAL A 25 -2.73 -14.27 12.65
C VAL A 25 -3.79 -14.62 13.70
N GLU A 26 -3.53 -14.31 14.97
CA GLU A 26 -4.50 -14.34 16.04
C GLU A 26 -5.53 -13.22 15.89
N LYS A 27 -6.69 -13.33 16.54
CA LYS A 27 -7.73 -12.28 16.54
C LYS A 27 -7.25 -10.93 17.07
N THR A 28 -6.16 -10.91 17.82
CA THR A 28 -5.50 -9.71 18.35
C THR A 28 -4.61 -8.98 17.36
N GLY A 29 -4.39 -9.55 16.17
CA GLY A 29 -3.45 -9.04 15.17
C GLY A 29 -2.02 -9.58 15.34
N LYS A 30 -1.78 -10.49 16.31
CA LYS A 30 -0.45 -11.08 16.49
C LYS A 30 -0.17 -12.11 15.40
N ILE A 31 0.90 -11.92 14.65
CA ILE A 31 1.43 -12.90 13.70
C ILE A 31 2.12 -14.02 14.51
N ILE A 32 1.78 -15.28 14.21
CA ILE A 32 2.32 -16.46 14.89
C ILE A 32 3.03 -17.45 13.97
N GLY A 33 2.96 -17.24 12.66
CA GLY A 33 3.71 -18.01 11.67
C GLY A 33 3.63 -17.35 10.30
N GLU A 34 4.69 -17.52 9.51
CA GLU A 34 4.85 -16.86 8.21
C GLU A 34 5.32 -17.82 7.13
N GLY A 35 4.93 -17.51 5.90
CA GLY A 35 5.43 -18.17 4.70
C GLY A 35 5.63 -17.17 3.58
N ARG A 36 6.70 -17.34 2.83
CA ARG A 36 7.04 -16.47 1.70
C ARG A 36 7.54 -17.28 0.51
N THR A 37 7.08 -16.93 -0.68
CA THR A 37 7.48 -17.56 -1.93
C THR A 37 7.69 -16.47 -3.00
N ASP A 38 8.35 -16.81 -4.10
CA ASP A 38 8.29 -16.01 -5.32
C ASP A 38 6.88 -16.11 -5.90
N SER A 39 6.27 -14.98 -6.30
CA SER A 39 4.90 -14.98 -6.84
C SER A 39 4.78 -15.62 -8.21
N ARG A 40 5.89 -15.74 -8.95
CA ARG A 40 5.95 -16.20 -10.34
C ARG A 40 4.97 -15.47 -11.26
N ALA A 41 4.81 -14.18 -11.03
CA ALA A 41 3.82 -13.33 -11.70
C ALA A 41 3.87 -13.40 -13.24
N MET A 42 5.05 -13.68 -13.80
CA MET A 42 5.28 -13.75 -15.25
C MET A 42 5.09 -15.15 -15.82
N GLU A 43 4.85 -16.17 -14.99
CA GLU A 43 4.66 -17.58 -15.42
C GLU A 43 3.16 -17.93 -15.56
N GLY A 44 2.26 -17.02 -15.26
CA GLY A 44 0.81 -17.17 -15.41
C GLY A 44 0.07 -17.57 -14.12
N LEU A 45 -1.25 -17.65 -14.24
CA LEU A 45 -2.16 -17.79 -13.09
C LEU A 45 -1.91 -19.07 -12.28
N GLU A 46 -1.78 -20.22 -12.93
CA GLU A 46 -1.61 -21.51 -12.24
C GLU A 46 -0.32 -21.54 -11.40
N ALA A 47 0.79 -21.02 -11.96
CA ALA A 47 2.06 -20.93 -11.25
C ALA A 47 1.92 -20.04 -10.00
N THR A 48 1.25 -18.89 -10.13
CA THR A 48 1.02 -17.98 -9.01
C THR A 48 0.13 -18.60 -7.93
N ILE A 49 -0.96 -19.31 -8.30
CA ILE A 49 -1.84 -20.00 -7.34
C ILE A 49 -1.06 -21.03 -6.52
N VAL A 50 -0.20 -21.82 -7.18
CA VAL A 50 0.67 -22.79 -6.48
C VAL A 50 1.55 -22.10 -5.45
N GLN A 51 2.11 -20.94 -5.78
CA GLN A 51 2.98 -20.19 -4.87
C GLN A 51 2.19 -19.58 -3.68
N ILE A 52 0.99 -19.05 -3.93
CA ILE A 52 0.11 -18.56 -2.85
C ILE A 52 -0.21 -19.69 -1.87
N VAL A 53 -0.67 -20.83 -2.39
CA VAL A 53 -1.01 -21.99 -1.54
C VAL A 53 0.21 -22.53 -0.81
N GLN A 54 1.39 -22.51 -1.44
CA GLN A 54 2.64 -22.90 -0.78
C GLN A 54 2.98 -21.93 0.35
N ALA A 55 2.89 -20.61 0.14
CA ALA A 55 3.11 -19.61 1.19
C ALA A 55 2.16 -19.82 2.38
N ILE A 56 0.87 -20.07 2.10
CA ILE A 56 -0.14 -20.38 3.11
C ILE A 56 0.25 -21.62 3.91
N ARG A 57 0.63 -22.72 3.25
CA ARG A 57 1.05 -23.96 3.92
C ARG A 57 2.31 -23.78 4.77
N MET A 58 3.27 -22.97 4.29
CA MET A 58 4.45 -22.61 5.04
C MET A 58 4.08 -21.86 6.32
N ALA A 59 3.21 -20.86 6.24
CA ALA A 59 2.76 -20.07 7.38
C ALA A 59 2.04 -20.93 8.42
N VAL A 60 1.17 -21.85 7.99
CA VAL A 60 0.43 -22.78 8.86
C VAL A 60 1.41 -23.75 9.58
N ASN A 61 2.41 -24.25 8.84
CA ASN A 61 3.43 -25.14 9.41
C ASN A 61 4.34 -24.39 10.40
N ASP A 62 4.76 -23.18 10.06
CA ASP A 62 5.59 -22.33 10.92
C ASP A 62 4.86 -21.96 12.23
N ALA A 63 3.55 -21.68 12.14
CA ALA A 63 2.70 -21.44 13.31
C ALA A 63 2.46 -22.71 14.17
N GLY A 64 2.74 -23.90 13.67
CA GLY A 64 2.44 -25.17 14.35
C GLY A 64 0.95 -25.45 14.53
N VAL A 65 0.08 -24.88 13.66
CA VAL A 65 -1.37 -25.02 13.72
C VAL A 65 -1.89 -25.90 12.57
N GLN A 66 -3.15 -26.32 12.65
CA GLN A 66 -3.81 -27.06 11.57
C GLN A 66 -4.74 -26.14 10.77
N MET A 67 -4.89 -26.37 9.47
CA MET A 67 -5.78 -25.59 8.61
C MET A 67 -7.23 -25.59 9.12
N ALA A 68 -7.65 -26.65 9.79
CA ALA A 68 -9.00 -26.74 10.41
C ALA A 68 -9.22 -25.73 11.55
N GLU A 69 -8.15 -25.15 12.11
CA GLU A 69 -8.20 -24.10 13.15
C GLU A 69 -8.27 -22.68 12.55
N VAL A 70 -8.19 -22.57 11.21
CA VAL A 70 -8.21 -21.30 10.47
C VAL A 70 -9.64 -21.02 10.00
N ALA A 71 -10.11 -19.78 10.22
CA ALA A 71 -11.44 -19.35 9.79
C ALA A 71 -11.52 -19.12 8.26
N GLY A 72 -10.47 -18.59 7.68
CA GLY A 72 -10.41 -18.25 6.26
C GLY A 72 -9.11 -17.53 5.88
N VAL A 73 -8.99 -17.22 4.61
CA VAL A 73 -7.86 -16.50 3.99
C VAL A 73 -8.36 -15.16 3.46
N GLY A 74 -7.71 -14.06 3.81
CA GLY A 74 -7.94 -12.75 3.21
C GLY A 74 -6.70 -12.29 2.44
N MET A 75 -6.88 -11.70 1.27
CA MET A 75 -5.77 -11.41 0.35
C MET A 75 -5.79 -9.98 -0.15
N GLY A 76 -4.62 -9.29 -0.09
CA GLY A 76 -4.33 -8.10 -0.87
C GLY A 76 -3.77 -8.51 -2.24
N VAL A 77 -4.40 -8.04 -3.33
CA VAL A 77 -4.05 -8.43 -4.71
C VAL A 77 -3.99 -7.17 -5.58
N PRO A 78 -2.88 -6.93 -6.32
CA PRO A 78 -2.80 -5.78 -7.21
C PRO A 78 -3.80 -5.85 -8.36
N GLY A 79 -4.43 -4.72 -8.69
CA GLY A 79 -5.31 -4.60 -9.84
C GLY A 79 -6.76 -4.33 -9.51
N THR A 80 -7.63 -4.55 -10.49
CA THR A 80 -9.09 -4.36 -10.41
C THR A 80 -9.78 -5.70 -10.20
N HIS A 81 -10.79 -5.74 -9.35
CA HIS A 81 -11.42 -6.96 -8.90
C HIS A 81 -12.94 -6.94 -9.04
N LYS A 82 -13.54 -8.13 -9.08
CA LYS A 82 -14.90 -8.45 -8.67
C LYS A 82 -14.77 -9.34 -7.44
N SER A 83 -14.59 -8.70 -6.29
CA SER A 83 -14.11 -9.37 -5.07
C SER A 83 -15.08 -10.46 -4.59
N GLU A 84 -16.40 -10.23 -4.69
CA GLU A 84 -17.42 -11.21 -4.32
C GLU A 84 -17.46 -12.44 -5.27
N GLU A 85 -17.05 -12.26 -6.55
CA GLU A 85 -16.97 -13.35 -7.51
C GLU A 85 -15.61 -14.07 -7.45
N GLY A 86 -14.62 -13.53 -6.74
CA GLY A 86 -13.26 -14.05 -6.67
C GLY A 86 -12.46 -13.88 -7.96
N ILE A 87 -12.81 -12.87 -8.78
CA ILE A 87 -12.23 -12.62 -10.11
C ILE A 87 -11.32 -11.40 -10.05
N VAL A 88 -10.10 -11.54 -10.57
CA VAL A 88 -9.24 -10.41 -10.92
C VAL A 88 -9.55 -10.03 -12.36
N VAL A 89 -10.13 -8.83 -12.55
CA VAL A 89 -10.52 -8.32 -13.88
C VAL A 89 -9.28 -7.96 -14.69
N TRP A 90 -8.31 -7.32 -14.05
CA TRP A 90 -7.04 -6.97 -14.65
C TRP A 90 -5.99 -6.67 -13.59
N SER A 91 -4.74 -7.03 -13.85
CA SER A 91 -3.62 -6.68 -12.99
C SER A 91 -2.40 -6.25 -13.81
N PRO A 92 -1.77 -5.10 -13.47
CA PRO A 92 -0.58 -4.62 -14.18
C PRO A 92 0.67 -5.46 -13.89
N ASN A 93 0.66 -6.21 -12.79
CA ASN A 93 1.84 -6.90 -12.26
C ASN A 93 1.92 -8.37 -12.68
N PHE A 94 0.85 -8.91 -13.28
CA PHE A 94 0.73 -10.33 -13.61
C PHE A 94 0.47 -10.52 -15.10
N LYS A 95 1.23 -11.44 -15.68
CA LYS A 95 1.09 -11.76 -17.10
C LYS A 95 -0.25 -12.42 -17.39
N ASP A 96 -0.96 -11.90 -18.37
CA ASP A 96 -2.22 -12.46 -18.92
C ASP A 96 -3.37 -12.57 -17.90
N TRP A 97 -3.33 -11.79 -16.80
CA TRP A 97 -4.44 -11.74 -15.86
C TRP A 97 -5.53 -10.79 -16.36
N ASN A 98 -6.51 -11.37 -17.07
CA ASN A 98 -7.71 -10.69 -17.54
C ASN A 98 -8.91 -11.59 -17.24
N ASP A 99 -9.82 -11.14 -16.38
CA ASP A 99 -11.01 -11.89 -15.92
C ASP A 99 -10.66 -13.29 -15.39
N VAL A 100 -9.60 -13.40 -14.57
CA VAL A 100 -9.13 -14.69 -14.04
C VAL A 100 -9.76 -15.02 -12.70
N GLN A 101 -10.19 -16.28 -12.53
CA GLN A 101 -10.72 -16.79 -11.27
C GLN A 101 -9.57 -17.13 -10.31
N LEU A 102 -9.38 -16.31 -9.27
CA LEU A 102 -8.27 -16.48 -8.32
C LEU A 102 -8.70 -17.25 -7.06
N LEU A 103 -9.85 -16.94 -6.48
CA LEU A 103 -10.22 -17.47 -5.16
C LEU A 103 -10.68 -18.92 -5.18
N ALA A 104 -11.41 -19.38 -6.21
CA ALA A 104 -11.96 -20.73 -6.23
C ALA A 104 -10.87 -21.83 -6.13
N PRO A 105 -9.76 -21.77 -6.89
CA PRO A 105 -8.67 -22.76 -6.74
C PRO A 105 -7.99 -22.72 -5.38
N ILE A 106 -7.90 -21.53 -4.75
CA ILE A 106 -7.31 -21.37 -3.41
C ILE A 106 -8.22 -22.03 -2.36
N VAL A 107 -9.52 -21.79 -2.43
CA VAL A 107 -10.52 -22.43 -1.56
C VAL A 107 -10.49 -23.96 -1.71
N GLU A 108 -10.39 -24.46 -2.94
CA GLU A 108 -10.30 -25.89 -3.21
C GLU A 108 -9.05 -26.52 -2.57
N GLN A 109 -7.89 -25.87 -2.69
CA GLN A 109 -6.61 -26.41 -2.21
C GLN A 109 -6.37 -26.21 -0.71
N THR A 110 -7.02 -25.22 -0.09
CA THR A 110 -6.87 -24.91 1.35
C THR A 110 -8.00 -25.50 2.19
N GLY A 111 -9.19 -25.68 1.60
CA GLY A 111 -10.37 -26.16 2.31
C GLY A 111 -11.01 -25.11 3.23
N VAL A 112 -10.63 -23.84 3.15
CA VAL A 112 -11.21 -22.73 3.93
C VAL A 112 -11.68 -21.60 3.00
N PRO A 113 -12.67 -20.79 3.42
CA PRO A 113 -13.12 -19.63 2.65
C PRO A 113 -11.98 -18.65 2.36
N ALA A 114 -11.97 -18.04 1.18
CA ALA A 114 -11.02 -17.02 0.81
C ALA A 114 -11.73 -15.74 0.35
N PHE A 115 -11.11 -14.59 0.61
CA PHE A 115 -11.58 -13.25 0.27
C PHE A 115 -10.42 -12.44 -0.29
N MET A 116 -10.71 -11.46 -1.14
CA MET A 116 -9.67 -10.59 -1.67
C MET A 116 -10.15 -9.15 -1.81
N GLY A 117 -9.20 -8.24 -1.96
CA GLY A 117 -9.39 -6.84 -2.31
C GLY A 117 -8.10 -6.27 -2.90
N ASN A 118 -8.17 -5.02 -3.38
CA ASN A 118 -6.98 -4.34 -3.86
C ASN A 118 -5.94 -4.22 -2.75
N ASP A 119 -4.65 -4.40 -3.09
CA ASP A 119 -3.51 -4.43 -2.17
C ASP A 119 -3.42 -3.19 -1.27
N ALA A 120 -3.55 -1.98 -1.83
CA ALA A 120 -3.52 -0.74 -1.06
C ALA A 120 -4.73 -0.58 -0.14
N ASN A 121 -5.92 -1.00 -0.57
CA ASN A 121 -7.13 -1.02 0.25
C ASN A 121 -7.00 -2.01 1.41
N VAL A 122 -6.44 -3.18 1.14
CA VAL A 122 -6.22 -4.21 2.18
C VAL A 122 -5.15 -3.74 3.17
N ALA A 123 -4.05 -3.13 2.71
CA ALA A 123 -3.06 -2.53 3.60
C ALA A 123 -3.66 -1.43 4.50
N ALA A 124 -4.54 -0.58 3.93
CA ALA A 124 -5.27 0.42 4.72
C ALA A 124 -6.16 -0.21 5.79
N LEU A 125 -6.80 -1.35 5.49
CA LEU A 125 -7.58 -2.08 6.49
C LEU A 125 -6.69 -2.64 7.60
N GLY A 126 -5.47 -3.07 7.29
CA GLY A 126 -4.47 -3.49 8.27
C GLY A 126 -4.12 -2.35 9.24
N GLU A 127 -3.75 -1.19 8.71
CA GLU A 127 -3.46 -0.01 9.51
C GLU A 127 -4.67 0.46 10.34
N TYR A 128 -5.88 0.33 9.81
CA TYR A 128 -7.10 0.62 10.54
C TYR A 128 -7.31 -0.34 11.71
N ALA A 129 -7.13 -1.64 11.49
CA ALA A 129 -7.44 -2.65 12.51
C ALA A 129 -6.36 -2.75 13.58
N PHE A 130 -5.08 -2.63 13.21
CA PHE A 130 -3.96 -2.98 14.09
C PHE A 130 -2.86 -1.90 14.18
N GLY A 131 -2.87 -0.87 13.33
CA GLY A 131 -1.83 0.14 13.23
C GLY A 131 -2.29 1.56 13.58
N ALA A 132 -1.73 2.55 12.88
CA ALA A 132 -1.95 3.98 13.10
C ALA A 132 -3.41 4.43 12.92
N GLY A 133 -4.21 3.66 12.18
CA GLY A 133 -5.60 3.96 11.88
C GLY A 133 -6.61 3.55 12.93
N ARG A 134 -6.22 2.89 14.02
CA ARG A 134 -7.15 2.42 15.07
C ARG A 134 -8.05 3.54 15.57
N ASP A 135 -9.31 3.19 15.89
CA ASP A 135 -10.32 4.09 16.43
C ASP A 135 -10.75 5.25 15.49
N SER A 136 -10.33 5.24 14.25
CA SER A 136 -10.73 6.23 13.26
C SER A 136 -12.17 6.00 12.78
N LYS A 137 -12.90 7.08 12.53
CA LYS A 137 -14.21 7.01 11.85
C LYS A 137 -14.05 7.03 10.34
N ILE A 138 -13.18 7.91 9.85
CA ILE A 138 -12.84 8.04 8.44
C ILE A 138 -11.32 8.13 8.33
N MET A 139 -10.69 7.11 7.80
CA MET A 139 -9.25 7.06 7.57
C MET A 139 -8.95 7.04 6.07
N VAL A 140 -8.04 7.89 5.65
CA VAL A 140 -7.42 7.83 4.32
C VAL A 140 -5.99 7.35 4.48
N MET A 141 -5.58 6.38 3.68
CA MET A 141 -4.19 5.94 3.61
C MET A 141 -3.59 6.24 2.23
N PHE A 142 -2.35 6.70 2.22
CA PHE A 142 -1.50 6.77 1.03
C PHE A 142 -0.31 5.82 1.20
N THR A 143 -0.02 5.02 0.17
CA THR A 143 1.16 4.15 0.13
C THR A 143 2.14 4.67 -0.92
N LEU A 144 3.35 5.02 -0.49
CA LEU A 144 4.37 5.68 -1.31
C LEU A 144 5.44 4.67 -1.72
N GLY A 145 5.47 4.30 -2.99
CA GLY A 145 6.37 3.28 -3.51
C GLY A 145 6.68 3.44 -5.00
N THR A 146 6.65 2.34 -5.75
CA THR A 146 6.75 2.32 -7.22
C THR A 146 5.64 3.15 -7.87
N GLY A 147 4.43 3.10 -7.28
CA GLY A 147 3.30 3.97 -7.55
C GLY A 147 2.84 4.66 -6.26
N ILE A 148 1.70 5.34 -6.34
CA ILE A 148 1.01 5.93 -5.19
C ILE A 148 -0.34 5.23 -5.03
N GLY A 149 -0.40 4.24 -4.14
CA GLY A 149 -1.64 3.59 -3.78
C GLY A 149 -2.42 4.39 -2.74
N SER A 150 -3.68 4.07 -2.56
CA SER A 150 -4.52 4.66 -1.53
C SER A 150 -5.62 3.72 -1.06
N GLY A 151 -6.05 3.90 0.20
CA GLY A 151 -7.19 3.20 0.77
C GLY A 151 -8.07 4.17 1.57
N LEU A 152 -9.36 3.90 1.58
CA LEU A 152 -10.35 4.69 2.31
C LEU A 152 -11.17 3.76 3.21
N ILE A 153 -11.11 4.01 4.51
CA ILE A 153 -11.92 3.30 5.51
C ILE A 153 -12.96 4.25 6.06
N ILE A 154 -14.23 3.85 6.00
CA ILE A 154 -15.36 4.61 6.54
C ILE A 154 -16.12 3.72 7.51
N ASN A 155 -16.20 4.13 8.77
CA ASN A 155 -16.87 3.36 9.83
C ASN A 155 -16.42 1.89 9.88
N GLY A 156 -15.11 1.67 9.79
CA GLY A 156 -14.51 0.35 9.86
C GLY A 156 -14.53 -0.49 8.58
N ARG A 157 -15.09 0.02 7.50
CA ARG A 157 -15.21 -0.72 6.24
C ARG A 157 -14.43 -0.06 5.12
N ILE A 158 -13.79 -0.88 4.28
CA ILE A 158 -13.16 -0.40 3.05
C ILE A 158 -14.22 0.20 2.13
N PHE A 159 -13.99 1.41 1.65
CA PHE A 159 -14.81 2.03 0.62
C PHE A 159 -14.17 1.75 -0.75
N VAL A 160 -14.84 0.98 -1.58
CA VAL A 160 -14.34 0.56 -2.91
C VAL A 160 -15.10 1.17 -4.08
N GLY A 161 -16.19 1.92 -3.82
CA GLY A 161 -17.04 2.50 -4.87
C GLY A 161 -17.83 1.45 -5.64
N VAL A 162 -18.48 1.88 -6.72
CA VAL A 162 -19.41 1.03 -7.50
C VAL A 162 -18.69 -0.03 -8.33
N THR A 163 -17.46 0.26 -8.77
CA THR A 163 -16.66 -0.62 -9.65
C THR A 163 -15.51 -1.30 -8.91
N GLU A 164 -15.49 -1.23 -7.59
CA GLU A 164 -14.42 -1.73 -6.72
C GLU A 164 -13.02 -1.17 -7.02
N THR A 165 -12.95 0.01 -7.64
CA THR A 165 -11.67 0.67 -7.99
C THR A 165 -11.35 1.90 -7.14
N ALA A 166 -12.20 2.27 -6.19
CA ALA A 166 -11.93 3.39 -5.30
C ALA A 166 -11.11 2.96 -4.07
N PRO A 167 -10.38 3.91 -3.46
CA PRO A 167 -10.02 5.21 -4.01
C PRO A 167 -8.75 5.12 -4.85
N GLU A 168 -8.69 5.87 -5.94
CA GLU A 168 -7.51 5.97 -6.81
C GLU A 168 -6.88 7.38 -6.67
N MET A 169 -6.55 7.76 -5.42
CA MET A 169 -6.08 9.12 -5.10
C MET A 169 -4.69 9.41 -5.68
N GLY A 170 -3.89 8.39 -5.99
CA GLY A 170 -2.63 8.54 -6.72
C GLY A 170 -2.82 9.08 -8.13
N HIS A 171 -4.01 8.83 -8.72
CA HIS A 171 -4.34 9.28 -10.08
C HIS A 171 -5.17 10.55 -10.14
N HIS A 172 -5.48 11.18 -9.01
CA HIS A 172 -6.14 12.45 -9.07
C HIS A 172 -5.16 13.57 -9.50
N ILE A 173 -5.64 14.47 -10.34
CA ILE A 173 -4.83 15.50 -10.99
C ILE A 173 -4.68 16.68 -10.04
N ILE A 174 -3.44 16.99 -9.65
CA ILE A 174 -3.10 18.14 -8.80
C ILE A 174 -2.33 19.24 -9.55
N LEU A 175 -1.89 18.95 -10.77
CA LEU A 175 -1.17 19.88 -11.61
C LEU A 175 -1.61 19.67 -13.08
N ALA A 176 -2.50 20.53 -13.59
CA ALA A 176 -3.14 20.33 -14.90
C ALA A 176 -2.14 20.11 -16.06
N ASP A 177 -1.04 20.89 -16.07
CA ASP A 177 0.02 20.83 -17.09
C ASP A 177 1.25 20.05 -16.57
N GLY A 178 1.04 19.11 -15.63
CA GLY A 178 2.08 18.31 -15.03
C GLY A 178 2.60 17.17 -15.92
N PRO A 179 3.55 16.37 -15.42
CA PRO A 179 4.12 15.27 -16.18
C PRO A 179 3.08 14.19 -16.50
N ARG A 180 3.36 13.43 -17.59
CA ARG A 180 2.51 12.31 -18.00
C ARG A 180 2.57 11.18 -16.96
N CYS A 181 1.41 10.69 -16.56
CA CYS A 181 1.27 9.53 -15.68
C CYS A 181 1.19 8.23 -16.49
N SER A 182 1.54 7.10 -15.85
CA SER A 182 1.38 5.74 -16.39
C SER A 182 -0.07 5.44 -16.82
N CYS A 183 -1.07 6.03 -16.13
CA CYS A 183 -2.48 5.89 -16.47
C CYS A 183 -2.91 6.65 -17.74
N GLY A 184 -1.97 7.33 -18.43
CA GLY A 184 -2.20 8.09 -19.65
C GLY A 184 -2.60 9.55 -19.47
N ARG A 185 -2.97 9.98 -18.25
CA ARG A 185 -3.34 11.36 -17.90
C ARG A 185 -2.10 12.19 -17.54
N TYR A 186 -2.27 13.48 -17.33
CA TYR A 186 -1.20 14.40 -16.96
C TYR A 186 -1.42 14.97 -15.56
N GLY A 187 -0.32 15.16 -14.80
CA GLY A 187 -0.33 15.83 -13.51
C GLY A 187 -0.98 15.08 -12.35
N CYS A 188 -1.09 13.77 -12.47
CA CYS A 188 -1.49 12.91 -11.35
C CYS A 188 -0.50 13.02 -10.19
N VAL A 189 -0.95 12.85 -8.95
CA VAL A 189 -0.10 12.76 -7.74
C VAL A 189 1.04 11.77 -7.96
N GLU A 190 0.73 10.59 -8.49
CA GLU A 190 1.71 9.54 -8.76
C GLU A 190 2.83 10.00 -9.69
N SER A 191 2.50 10.70 -10.78
CA SER A 191 3.52 11.19 -11.72
C SER A 191 4.49 12.21 -11.13
N LEU A 192 4.14 12.81 -9.97
CA LEU A 192 4.93 13.80 -9.26
C LEU A 192 5.69 13.23 -8.07
N CYS A 193 5.16 12.17 -7.43
CA CYS A 193 5.58 11.73 -6.10
C CYS A 193 6.01 10.26 -6.02
N ARG A 194 5.87 9.45 -7.09
CA ARG A 194 6.35 8.06 -7.09
C ARG A 194 7.87 7.99 -7.06
N ARG A 195 8.39 6.81 -6.71
CA ARG A 195 9.84 6.54 -6.60
C ARG A 195 10.66 7.13 -7.75
N ASP A 196 10.32 6.78 -9.00
CA ASP A 196 11.10 7.22 -10.16
C ASP A 196 11.04 8.74 -10.36
N ALA A 197 9.89 9.38 -10.09
CA ALA A 197 9.75 10.83 -10.19
C ALA A 197 10.63 11.58 -9.15
N ILE A 198 10.81 11.00 -7.96
CA ILE A 198 11.69 11.53 -6.92
C ILE A 198 13.15 11.42 -7.37
N VAL A 199 13.54 10.24 -7.84
CA VAL A 199 14.91 9.98 -8.34
C VAL A 199 15.26 10.90 -9.51
N ASP A 200 14.38 10.96 -10.53
CA ASP A 200 14.57 11.83 -11.70
C ASP A 200 14.69 13.31 -11.32
N ARG A 201 13.95 13.74 -10.30
CA ARG A 201 14.02 15.13 -9.81
C ARG A 201 15.37 15.43 -9.17
N ALA A 202 15.85 14.54 -8.31
CA ALA A 202 17.17 14.68 -7.68
C ALA A 202 18.30 14.63 -8.73
N ALA A 203 18.26 13.66 -9.65
CA ALA A 203 19.24 13.51 -10.71
C ALA A 203 19.31 14.73 -11.64
N ARG A 204 18.15 15.29 -12.05
CA ARG A 204 18.13 16.52 -12.86
C ARG A 204 18.79 17.70 -12.16
N LYS A 205 18.56 17.89 -10.85
CA LYS A 205 19.20 18.96 -10.06
C LYS A 205 20.72 18.75 -9.93
N ALA A 206 21.15 17.50 -9.75
CA ALA A 206 22.58 17.16 -9.72
C ALA A 206 23.26 17.42 -11.06
N HIS A 207 22.62 17.12 -12.19
CA HIS A 207 23.15 17.43 -13.54
C HIS A 207 23.30 18.93 -13.83
N GLN A 208 22.63 19.79 -13.08
CA GLN A 208 22.81 21.26 -13.21
C GLN A 208 24.10 21.77 -12.58
N GLY A 209 24.99 20.89 -12.14
CA GLY A 209 26.29 21.24 -11.55
C GLY A 209 26.21 21.75 -10.11
N ARG A 210 25.10 21.56 -9.44
CA ARG A 210 24.92 21.86 -8.02
C ARG A 210 25.68 20.82 -7.17
N HIS A 211 26.30 21.25 -6.09
CA HIS A 211 26.98 20.35 -5.16
C HIS A 211 25.94 19.43 -4.48
N THR A 212 26.22 18.12 -4.47
CA THR A 212 25.39 17.08 -3.82
C THR A 212 26.24 15.86 -3.50
N SER A 213 26.04 15.27 -2.33
CA SER A 213 26.64 14.00 -1.93
C SER A 213 26.04 12.80 -2.66
N LEU A 214 24.92 12.98 -3.37
CA LEU A 214 24.29 11.90 -4.18
C LEU A 214 25.22 11.37 -5.27
N ILE A 215 26.14 12.21 -5.80
CA ILE A 215 27.11 11.79 -6.81
C ILE A 215 28.03 10.70 -6.24
N GLU A 216 28.56 10.92 -5.04
CA GLU A 216 29.45 9.96 -4.37
C GLU A 216 28.67 8.73 -3.89
N LYS A 217 27.48 8.94 -3.29
CA LYS A 217 26.61 7.86 -2.80
C LYS A 217 26.14 6.91 -3.91
N SER A 218 26.07 7.39 -5.16
CA SER A 218 25.68 6.59 -6.35
C SER A 218 26.87 6.09 -7.16
N ASP A 219 28.07 6.03 -6.59
CA ASP A 219 29.30 5.63 -7.29
C ASP A 219 29.54 6.41 -8.59
N HIS A 220 29.25 7.72 -8.58
CA HIS A 220 29.34 8.64 -9.74
C HIS A 220 28.42 8.31 -10.91
N ASP A 221 27.40 7.46 -10.69
CA ASP A 221 26.37 7.15 -11.69
C ASP A 221 24.97 7.44 -11.12
N LEU A 222 24.42 8.60 -11.50
CA LEU A 222 23.12 9.08 -11.00
C LEU A 222 21.94 8.15 -11.33
N ARG A 223 22.14 7.15 -12.21
CA ARG A 223 21.12 6.12 -12.51
C ARG A 223 20.88 5.17 -11.33
N TYR A 224 21.84 5.08 -10.41
CA TYR A 224 21.75 4.24 -9.22
C TYR A 224 21.20 4.96 -7.98
N ILE A 225 20.81 6.23 -8.12
CA ILE A 225 20.15 6.96 -7.03
C ILE A 225 18.87 6.22 -6.63
N THR A 226 18.66 6.10 -5.32
CA THR A 226 17.44 5.54 -4.72
C THR A 226 16.80 6.56 -3.78
N PRO A 227 15.48 6.44 -3.47
CA PRO A 227 14.85 7.27 -2.45
C PRO A 227 15.51 7.16 -1.07
N ALA A 228 16.04 5.98 -0.73
CA ALA A 228 16.79 5.80 0.52
C ALA A 228 18.07 6.64 0.56
N MET A 229 18.85 6.66 -0.53
CA MET A 229 20.03 7.54 -0.64
C MET A 229 19.66 9.02 -0.55
N ILE A 230 18.53 9.43 -1.15
CA ILE A 230 18.04 10.81 -1.07
C ILE A 230 17.67 11.15 0.38
N ALA A 231 16.96 10.26 1.09
CA ALA A 231 16.60 10.48 2.48
C ALA A 231 17.84 10.54 3.40
N GLU A 232 18.80 9.65 3.20
CA GLU A 232 20.08 9.64 3.91
C GLU A 232 20.87 10.93 3.67
N ALA A 233 21.09 11.31 2.41
CA ALA A 233 21.78 12.54 2.05
C ALA A 233 21.10 13.79 2.62
N ALA A 234 19.76 13.83 2.59
CA ALA A 234 18.98 14.90 3.18
C ALA A 234 19.19 14.98 4.71
N SER A 235 19.28 13.84 5.40
CA SER A 235 19.57 13.80 6.84
C SER A 235 20.96 14.30 7.19
N GLU A 236 21.90 14.20 6.26
CA GLU A 236 23.26 14.72 6.35
C GLU A 236 23.38 16.19 5.91
N GLY A 237 22.28 16.82 5.50
CA GLY A 237 22.22 18.22 5.12
C GLY A 237 22.47 18.51 3.63
N ASP A 238 22.39 17.49 2.77
CA ASP A 238 22.51 17.68 1.31
C ASP A 238 21.39 18.56 0.76
N PRO A 239 21.72 19.72 0.14
CA PRO A 239 20.70 20.69 -0.24
C PRO A 239 19.80 20.22 -1.37
N ILE A 240 20.29 19.41 -2.31
CA ILE A 240 19.48 18.85 -3.42
C ILE A 240 18.48 17.85 -2.88
N SER A 241 18.91 16.99 -1.98
CA SER A 241 18.07 15.96 -1.36
C SER A 241 16.98 16.57 -0.49
N ILE A 242 17.30 17.58 0.32
CA ILE A 242 16.34 18.34 1.13
C ILE A 242 15.29 19.00 0.22
N GLU A 243 15.73 19.75 -0.80
CA GLU A 243 14.84 20.40 -1.75
C GLU A 243 13.97 19.41 -2.51
N THR A 244 14.51 18.24 -2.85
CA THR A 244 13.75 17.18 -3.54
C THR A 244 12.64 16.65 -2.65
N LEU A 245 12.90 16.34 -1.38
CA LEU A 245 11.89 15.88 -0.43
C LEU A 245 10.87 16.97 -0.08
N ASP A 246 11.30 18.24 -0.03
CA ASP A 246 10.41 19.38 0.20
C ASP A 246 9.38 19.54 -0.93
N GLU A 247 9.81 19.46 -2.19
CA GLU A 247 8.91 19.49 -3.34
C GLU A 247 7.93 18.29 -3.37
N VAL A 248 8.42 17.08 -3.08
CA VAL A 248 7.58 15.88 -2.99
C VAL A 248 6.54 16.03 -1.89
N GLY A 249 6.96 16.48 -0.70
CA GLY A 249 6.08 16.73 0.41
C GLY A 249 5.04 17.83 0.12
N TYR A 250 5.42 18.87 -0.62
CA TYR A 250 4.49 19.90 -1.07
C TYR A 250 3.37 19.31 -1.95
N TYR A 251 3.70 18.51 -2.98
CA TYR A 251 2.71 17.89 -3.86
C TYR A 251 1.85 16.86 -3.13
N LEU A 252 2.45 16.03 -2.28
CA LEU A 252 1.69 15.11 -1.44
C LEU A 252 0.76 15.84 -0.49
N GLY A 253 1.20 16.97 0.08
CA GLY A 253 0.38 17.81 0.93
C GLY A 253 -0.83 18.39 0.22
N ILE A 254 -0.72 18.77 -1.06
CA ILE A 254 -1.89 19.16 -1.89
C ILE A 254 -2.86 17.98 -2.01
N ALA A 255 -2.35 16.77 -2.32
CA ALA A 255 -3.19 15.58 -2.44
C ALA A 255 -3.91 15.25 -1.13
N VAL A 256 -3.19 15.31 -0.01
CA VAL A 256 -3.72 15.12 1.35
C VAL A 256 -4.76 16.19 1.66
N SER A 257 -4.51 17.45 1.34
CA SER A 257 -5.46 18.56 1.55
C SER A 257 -6.77 18.36 0.77
N ASN A 258 -6.67 17.88 -0.46
CA ASN A 258 -7.85 17.56 -1.26
C ASN A 258 -8.67 16.43 -0.61
N ALA A 259 -8.01 15.36 -0.12
CA ALA A 259 -8.68 14.30 0.62
C ALA A 259 -9.34 14.82 1.91
N ILE A 260 -8.64 15.70 2.66
CA ILE A 260 -9.16 16.35 3.87
C ILE A 260 -10.39 17.18 3.55
N ASN A 261 -10.34 18.01 2.52
CA ASN A 261 -11.43 18.93 2.15
C ASN A 261 -12.67 18.19 1.60
N ILE A 262 -12.49 17.01 0.96
CA ILE A 262 -13.58 16.24 0.35
C ILE A 262 -14.22 15.28 1.36
N LEU A 263 -13.40 14.59 2.16
CA LEU A 263 -13.84 13.47 2.99
C LEU A 263 -13.94 13.82 4.48
N ASN A 264 -13.27 14.90 4.90
CA ASN A 264 -13.16 15.32 6.31
C ASN A 264 -12.74 14.14 7.23
N PRO A 265 -11.60 13.46 6.94
CA PRO A 265 -11.15 12.33 7.72
C PRO A 265 -10.61 12.80 9.09
N ASP A 266 -10.66 11.92 10.07
CA ASP A 266 -9.99 12.14 11.36
C ASP A 266 -8.54 11.65 11.34
N LYS A 267 -8.18 10.75 10.41
CA LYS A 267 -6.79 10.30 10.21
C LYS A 267 -6.41 10.22 8.73
N VAL A 268 -5.21 10.70 8.44
CA VAL A 268 -4.50 10.41 7.17
C VAL A 268 -3.23 9.65 7.52
N VAL A 269 -3.13 8.41 7.07
CA VAL A 269 -1.96 7.54 7.30
C VAL A 269 -1.11 7.50 6.04
N ILE A 270 0.21 7.69 6.18
CA ILE A 270 1.14 7.70 5.05
C ILE A 270 2.19 6.62 5.28
N GLY A 271 2.22 5.62 4.39
CA GLY A 271 3.12 4.47 4.47
C GLY A 271 3.94 4.27 3.21
N GLY A 272 4.64 3.13 3.15
CA GLY A 272 5.54 2.76 2.07
C GLY A 272 6.97 3.24 2.25
N GLY A 273 7.90 2.74 1.41
CA GLY A 273 9.33 2.96 1.60
C GLY A 273 9.77 4.42 1.59
N ILE A 274 9.09 5.29 0.83
CA ILE A 274 9.41 6.72 0.76
C ILE A 274 9.04 7.45 2.06
N ALA A 275 8.00 7.00 2.76
CA ALA A 275 7.58 7.57 4.04
C ALA A 275 8.64 7.39 5.16
N GLN A 276 9.57 6.46 4.99
CA GLN A 276 10.69 6.24 5.92
C GLN A 276 11.66 7.44 5.99
N ALA A 277 11.56 8.41 5.08
CA ALA A 277 12.28 9.68 5.18
C ALA A 277 11.85 10.53 6.42
N GLY A 278 10.80 10.13 7.14
CA GLY A 278 10.38 10.75 8.39
C GLY A 278 10.04 12.22 8.24
N ASP A 279 10.47 13.05 9.20
CA ASP A 279 10.12 14.47 9.21
C ASP A 279 10.67 15.27 8.03
N LEU A 280 11.67 14.76 7.31
CA LEU A 280 12.15 15.34 6.05
C LEU A 280 11.07 15.32 4.96
N LEU A 281 10.13 14.39 5.02
CA LEU A 281 8.96 14.32 4.16
C LEU A 281 7.68 14.82 4.84
N PHE A 282 7.42 14.40 6.08
CA PHE A 282 6.21 14.77 6.81
C PHE A 282 6.14 16.25 7.16
N GLY A 283 7.27 16.91 7.43
CA GLY A 283 7.34 18.36 7.65
C GLY A 283 6.78 19.16 6.46
N PRO A 284 7.33 18.98 5.24
CA PRO A 284 6.77 19.60 4.03
C PRO A 284 5.30 19.25 3.75
N ILE A 285 4.88 18.00 3.98
CA ILE A 285 3.46 17.60 3.83
C ILE A 285 2.59 18.45 4.77
N ARG A 286 2.92 18.53 6.05
CA ARG A 286 2.16 19.28 7.06
C ARG A 286 2.10 20.76 6.71
N ARG A 287 3.22 21.40 6.32
CA ARG A 287 3.24 22.81 5.87
C ARG A 287 2.31 23.04 4.66
N SER A 288 2.33 22.12 3.69
CA SER A 288 1.45 22.21 2.53
C SER A 288 -0.04 22.05 2.93
N VAL A 289 -0.33 21.14 3.86
CA VAL A 289 -1.69 20.93 4.36
C VAL A 289 -2.21 22.14 5.15
N GLU A 290 -1.39 22.77 5.98
CA GLU A 290 -1.74 24.00 6.71
C GLU A 290 -2.19 25.14 5.80
N VAL A 291 -1.61 25.22 4.59
CA VAL A 291 -1.94 26.26 3.60
C VAL A 291 -3.18 25.91 2.75
N ASN A 292 -3.37 24.61 2.43
CA ASN A 292 -4.33 24.17 1.42
C ASN A 292 -5.60 23.54 2.00
N ALA A 293 -5.59 23.08 3.25
CA ALA A 293 -6.77 22.48 3.86
C ALA A 293 -7.69 23.56 4.47
N LEU A 294 -9.00 23.30 4.47
CA LEU A 294 -9.97 24.17 5.11
C LEU A 294 -9.82 24.13 6.64
N TYR A 295 -10.11 25.26 7.30
CA TYR A 295 -9.88 25.44 8.72
C TYR A 295 -10.53 24.36 9.62
N ALA A 296 -11.82 24.07 9.40
CA ALA A 296 -12.55 23.16 10.29
C ALA A 296 -12.04 21.69 10.21
N PRO A 297 -11.84 21.07 9.03
CA PRO A 297 -11.21 19.76 8.93
C PRO A 297 -9.79 19.72 9.52
N LEU A 298 -9.00 20.80 9.32
CA LEU A 298 -7.62 20.89 9.81
C LEU A 298 -7.52 20.79 11.35
N GLN A 299 -8.57 21.19 12.08
CA GLN A 299 -8.58 21.14 13.54
C GLN A 299 -8.71 19.72 14.12
N VAL A 300 -9.14 18.75 13.31
CA VAL A 300 -9.41 17.38 13.78
C VAL A 300 -8.52 16.33 13.14
N VAL A 301 -8.03 16.57 11.93
CA VAL A 301 -7.25 15.57 11.21
C VAL A 301 -5.87 15.35 11.81
N GLN A 302 -5.48 14.09 11.93
CA GLN A 302 -4.12 13.68 12.28
C GLN A 302 -3.42 13.10 11.06
N ILE A 303 -2.22 13.60 10.74
CA ILE A 303 -1.37 13.06 9.66
C ILE A 303 -0.27 12.24 10.32
N LEU A 304 -0.35 10.92 10.14
CA LEU A 304 0.43 9.92 10.87
C LEU A 304 1.27 9.06 9.90
N PRO A 305 2.47 8.65 10.29
CA PRO A 305 3.16 7.57 9.62
C PRO A 305 2.43 6.24 9.85
N ALA A 306 2.50 5.34 8.87
CA ALA A 306 2.06 3.96 9.02
C ALA A 306 2.89 3.23 10.09
N GLU A 307 2.25 2.37 10.89
CA GLU A 307 2.90 1.65 11.99
C GLU A 307 3.29 0.22 11.61
N LEU A 308 2.55 -0.42 10.70
CA LEU A 308 2.70 -1.85 10.41
C LEU A 308 3.80 -2.16 9.39
N GLY A 309 4.27 -1.16 8.64
CA GLY A 309 5.31 -1.38 7.64
C GLY A 309 4.94 -2.47 6.62
N ASP A 310 5.83 -3.46 6.47
CA ASP A 310 5.63 -4.58 5.55
C ASP A 310 4.52 -5.55 5.99
N ASP A 311 4.05 -5.47 7.24
CA ASP A 311 2.99 -6.34 7.76
C ASP A 311 1.58 -5.84 7.40
N ALA A 312 1.44 -4.60 6.91
CA ALA A 312 0.15 -3.98 6.61
C ALA A 312 -0.72 -4.82 5.67
N GLY A 313 -0.13 -5.41 4.61
CA GLY A 313 -0.85 -6.23 3.64
C GLY A 313 -1.39 -7.54 4.26
N VAL A 314 -0.54 -8.30 4.95
CA VAL A 314 -0.96 -9.57 5.58
C VAL A 314 -1.92 -9.33 6.74
N LEU A 315 -1.70 -8.30 7.56
CA LEU A 315 -2.61 -7.94 8.65
C LEU A 315 -3.95 -7.40 8.12
N GLY A 316 -3.93 -6.69 7.00
CA GLY A 316 -5.14 -6.26 6.31
C GLY A 316 -5.96 -7.42 5.76
N GLY A 317 -5.30 -8.41 5.15
CA GLY A 317 -5.92 -9.67 4.75
C GLY A 317 -6.57 -10.39 5.94
N ALA A 318 -5.84 -10.49 7.06
CA ALA A 318 -6.37 -11.06 8.30
C ALA A 318 -7.59 -10.27 8.82
N ALA A 319 -7.52 -8.94 8.86
CA ALA A 319 -8.62 -8.07 9.28
C ALA A 319 -9.88 -8.26 8.42
N MET A 320 -9.70 -8.46 7.10
CA MET A 320 -10.81 -8.73 6.17
C MET A 320 -11.60 -9.99 6.54
N VAL A 321 -10.91 -11.04 6.99
CA VAL A 321 -11.56 -12.28 7.48
C VAL A 321 -12.24 -12.03 8.82
N LEU A 322 -11.54 -11.36 9.76
CA LEU A 322 -12.07 -11.06 11.09
C LEU A 322 -13.37 -10.27 11.03
N GLN A 323 -13.46 -9.24 10.19
CA GLN A 323 -14.69 -8.46 9.98
C GLN A 323 -15.88 -9.32 9.50
N ARG A 324 -15.63 -10.40 8.76
CA ARG A 324 -16.68 -11.32 8.29
C ARG A 324 -17.07 -12.37 9.35
N MET A 325 -16.28 -12.48 10.42
CA MET A 325 -16.57 -13.35 11.56
C MET A 325 -17.53 -12.69 12.57
N GLU A 326 -17.58 -11.34 12.58
CA GLU A 326 -18.52 -10.56 13.40
C GLU A 326 -19.95 -10.71 12.84
#